data_b512baf017536d41c51385e11e5f3c68
#
_entry.id   b512baf017536d41c51385e11e5f3c68
#
_cell.length_a   1.000
_cell.length_b   1.000
_cell.length_c   1.000
_cell.angle_alpha   90.00
_cell.angle_beta   90.00
_cell.angle_gamma   90.00
#
_symmetry.space_group_name_H-M   'P 1'
#
loop_
_entity.id
_entity.type
_entity.pdbx_description
1 polymer ?
#
loop_
_entity_poly.entity_id
_entity_poly.type
_entity_poly.pdbx_seq_one_letter_code
_entity_poly.pdbx_strand_id
1 'polypeptide(L)'
;MGQDVELKLDLAGEEIVDLVAAGLVSGEPVVLARHVVYYDTPDRALRAAGFSLRIRKDAEGYVQIAKAVGGGIASVFARPKWERKVENDTPVLDDTTPIRAFLGRRADEIQPVFEIATERRRWSVLWEGTRIEMALDRGSIVAGDRKAPIAEIKLKLEDGKPDGLFSFARRLGAVMPLRLGVLSKAERGYGLTASPARAVKADPVALVADMTVPTAFRTIARACIRQFRMNEDLMGDGGEDAVHQARIALRRLRSAFSVFNPLLENETGACLADEVRWLAGVLGGVRDLDVLVARCKDDALRARLAEARATAFREAAATLAGPRARALMLDVEEWLVCGSWQTQRRTREIRTQPLPDFAAGALDRLRRKVKKGGRDLADVDDEARHAVRKDAKKLRYAAGFFAALFDRKRQKRRYGRFIDALEALQDRLGVLNDTADMPEVLARLGFDEKALTAFTKTEPQSSADMLAAAAEAHEALIDTKRFWR
;
A
#
# COMPACT_ATOMS: atom_id res chain seq x y z
N MET A 1 10.06 -3.02 27.55
CA MET A 1 10.32 -3.81 26.33
C MET A 1 10.44 -2.81 25.19
N GLY A 2 11.66 -2.56 24.68
CA GLY A 2 11.89 -1.65 23.57
C GLY A 2 11.17 -2.16 22.31
N GLN A 3 10.41 -1.32 21.63
CA GLN A 3 9.87 -1.65 20.31
C GLN A 3 11.05 -1.88 19.36
N ASP A 4 11.10 -3.02 18.68
CA ASP A 4 12.09 -3.33 17.64
C ASP A 4 11.73 -2.48 16.41
N VAL A 5 12.17 -1.21 16.38
CA VAL A 5 11.89 -0.28 15.29
C VAL A 5 12.93 -0.49 14.21
N GLU A 6 12.45 -0.88 13.05
CA GLU A 6 13.25 -1.16 11.87
C GLU A 6 12.68 -0.41 10.67
N LEU A 7 13.53 0.29 9.94
CA LEU A 7 13.20 0.98 8.71
C LEU A 7 13.96 0.33 7.55
N LYS A 8 13.25 0.03 6.47
CA LYS A 8 13.82 -0.48 5.26
C LYS A 8 13.69 0.57 4.15
N LEU A 9 14.79 0.79 3.43
CA LEU A 9 14.89 1.75 2.34
C LEU A 9 15.44 1.02 1.10
N ASP A 10 14.73 1.10 0.00
CA ASP A 10 15.18 0.57 -1.29
C ASP A 10 15.94 1.68 -2.05
N LEU A 11 17.09 1.35 -2.64
CA LEU A 11 17.84 2.27 -3.50
C LEU A 11 17.24 2.25 -4.91
N ALA A 12 16.96 3.43 -5.42
CA ALA A 12 16.58 3.60 -6.83
C ALA A 12 17.84 3.89 -7.64
N GLY A 13 18.35 2.88 -8.37
CA GLY A 13 19.56 2.98 -9.17
C GLY A 13 20.71 2.10 -8.69
N GLU A 14 21.74 1.97 -9.50
CA GLU A 14 22.90 1.12 -9.24
C GLU A 14 24.04 1.84 -8.53
N GLU A 15 24.10 3.17 -8.62
CA GLU A 15 25.15 3.98 -8.02
C GLU A 15 24.95 4.12 -6.51
N ILE A 16 25.93 3.65 -5.75
CA ILE A 16 26.00 3.87 -4.31
C ILE A 16 27.09 4.89 -4.04
N VAL A 17 26.68 5.97 -3.38
CA VAL A 17 27.61 6.96 -2.83
C VAL A 17 28.54 6.27 -1.82
N ASP A 18 29.82 6.62 -1.83
CA ASP A 18 30.72 6.22 -0.76
C ASP A 18 30.24 6.85 0.55
N LEU A 19 29.67 5.99 1.40
CA LEU A 19 29.04 6.40 2.66
C LEU A 19 30.03 6.98 3.66
N VAL A 20 31.29 6.52 3.61
CA VAL A 20 32.38 7.02 4.48
C VAL A 20 32.84 8.38 3.99
N ALA A 21 33.10 8.51 2.68
CA ALA A 21 33.50 9.78 2.07
C ALA A 21 32.40 10.86 2.19
N ALA A 22 31.14 10.44 2.19
CA ALA A 22 30.00 11.35 2.41
C ALA A 22 29.77 11.70 3.89
N GLY A 23 30.59 11.19 4.81
CA GLY A 23 30.48 11.44 6.25
C GLY A 23 29.18 10.90 6.89
N LEU A 24 28.60 9.85 6.29
CA LEU A 24 27.35 9.25 6.77
C LEU A 24 27.60 8.11 7.77
N VAL A 25 28.70 7.42 7.62
CA VAL A 25 29.19 6.37 8.51
C VAL A 25 30.66 6.55 8.77
N SER A 26 31.17 5.95 9.84
CA SER A 26 32.60 5.96 10.21
C SER A 26 33.14 4.55 10.36
N GLY A 27 34.42 4.36 10.03
CA GLY A 27 35.12 3.08 10.15
C GLY A 27 34.75 2.08 9.05
N GLU A 28 35.49 0.98 9.05
CA GLU A 28 35.29 -0.11 8.10
C GLU A 28 34.02 -0.90 8.44
N PRO A 29 33.25 -1.31 7.43
CA PRO A 29 32.07 -2.14 7.65
C PRO A 29 32.44 -3.58 8.02
N VAL A 30 31.59 -4.23 8.80
CA VAL A 30 31.58 -5.67 8.88
C VAL A 30 30.95 -6.21 7.59
N VAL A 31 31.75 -6.88 6.76
CA VAL A 31 31.30 -7.43 5.47
C VAL A 31 30.92 -8.90 5.64
N LEU A 32 29.71 -9.25 5.20
CA LEU A 32 29.15 -10.60 5.31
C LEU A 32 28.60 -11.03 3.95
N ALA A 33 29.21 -12.05 3.35
CA ALA A 33 28.62 -12.75 2.22
C ALA A 33 27.50 -13.68 2.72
N ARG A 34 26.34 -13.62 2.12
CA ARG A 34 25.18 -14.45 2.47
C ARG A 34 24.59 -15.08 1.23
N HIS A 35 24.41 -16.38 1.27
CA HIS A 35 23.63 -17.14 0.30
C HIS A 35 22.43 -17.76 1.03
N VAL A 36 21.23 -17.60 0.49
CA VAL A 36 19.99 -18.03 1.13
C VAL A 36 19.13 -18.73 0.08
N VAL A 37 18.83 -20.00 0.29
CA VAL A 37 17.89 -20.76 -0.54
C VAL A 37 16.56 -20.87 0.17
N TYR A 38 15.48 -20.53 -0.53
CA TYR A 38 14.11 -20.68 -0.04
C TYR A 38 13.46 -21.93 -0.58
N TYR A 39 12.74 -22.62 0.29
CA TYR A 39 12.10 -23.91 0.01
C TYR A 39 10.60 -23.83 0.19
N ASP A 40 9.85 -24.48 -0.70
CA ASP A 40 8.40 -24.62 -0.64
C ASP A 40 7.96 -25.83 -1.48
N THR A 41 6.70 -26.21 -1.39
CA THR A 41 6.10 -27.17 -2.32
C THR A 41 5.91 -26.52 -3.72
N PRO A 42 5.74 -27.31 -4.80
CA PRO A 42 5.50 -26.77 -6.15
C PRO A 42 4.35 -25.77 -6.23
N ASP A 43 3.27 -26.00 -5.48
CA ASP A 43 2.08 -25.15 -5.40
C ASP A 43 2.18 -24.03 -4.34
N ARG A 44 3.34 -23.87 -3.68
CA ARG A 44 3.59 -22.82 -2.68
C ARG A 44 2.73 -22.94 -1.41
N ALA A 45 2.49 -24.16 -0.93
CA ALA A 45 1.65 -24.41 0.24
C ALA A 45 2.16 -23.74 1.52
N LEU A 46 3.50 -23.70 1.74
CA LEU A 46 4.07 -23.00 2.91
C LEU A 46 3.77 -21.50 2.85
N ARG A 47 4.02 -20.87 1.70
CA ARG A 47 3.71 -19.44 1.51
C ARG A 47 2.22 -19.17 1.71
N ALA A 48 1.35 -19.98 1.13
CA ALA A 48 -0.11 -19.84 1.24
C ALA A 48 -0.59 -19.94 2.69
N ALA A 49 0.04 -20.80 3.49
CA ALA A 49 -0.24 -20.96 4.91
C ALA A 49 0.48 -19.95 5.82
N GLY A 50 1.25 -19.02 5.25
CA GLY A 50 1.98 -18.03 6.02
C GLY A 50 3.26 -18.54 6.67
N PHE A 51 3.87 -19.59 6.14
CA PHE A 51 5.20 -20.05 6.55
C PHE A 51 6.27 -19.65 5.53
N SER A 52 7.52 -19.54 6.00
CA SER A 52 8.70 -19.50 5.14
C SER A 52 9.76 -20.43 5.68
N LEU A 53 10.32 -21.28 4.81
CA LEU A 53 11.44 -22.15 5.09
C LEU A 53 12.62 -21.74 4.23
N ARG A 54 13.78 -21.58 4.85
CA ARG A 54 15.00 -21.23 4.13
C ARG A 54 16.24 -21.77 4.81
N ILE A 55 17.29 -21.99 4.03
CA ILE A 55 18.63 -22.28 4.53
C ILE A 55 19.54 -21.13 4.16
N ARG A 56 20.23 -20.59 5.14
CA ARG A 56 21.24 -19.55 4.97
C ARG A 56 22.63 -20.19 5.11
N LYS A 57 23.46 -19.94 4.13
CA LYS A 57 24.88 -20.22 4.18
C LYS A 57 25.63 -18.92 4.47
N ASP A 58 26.50 -18.93 5.46
CA ASP A 58 27.46 -17.88 5.77
C ASP A 58 28.82 -18.50 6.18
N ALA A 59 29.75 -17.70 6.67
CA ALA A 59 31.08 -18.17 7.08
C ALA A 59 31.04 -19.22 8.20
N GLU A 60 29.97 -19.28 9.00
CA GLU A 60 29.81 -20.22 10.11
C GLU A 60 29.11 -21.53 9.69
N GLY A 61 28.72 -21.66 8.43
CA GLY A 61 28.06 -22.85 7.89
C GLY A 61 26.60 -22.64 7.47
N TYR A 62 25.80 -23.69 7.59
CA TYR A 62 24.42 -23.68 7.16
C TYR A 62 23.46 -23.57 8.34
N VAL A 63 22.48 -22.65 8.23
CA VAL A 63 21.45 -22.46 9.25
C VAL A 63 20.07 -22.52 8.58
N GLN A 64 19.28 -23.50 8.97
CA GLN A 64 17.87 -23.58 8.61
C GLN A 64 17.05 -22.60 9.46
N ILE A 65 16.19 -21.86 8.80
CA ILE A 65 15.31 -20.87 9.43
C ILE A 65 13.89 -21.12 8.94
N ALA A 66 13.01 -21.45 9.87
CA ALA A 66 11.58 -21.46 9.64
C ALA A 66 10.95 -20.22 10.34
N LYS A 67 9.99 -19.58 9.68
CA LYS A 67 9.22 -18.46 10.25
C LYS A 67 7.74 -18.66 9.95
N ALA A 68 6.88 -18.38 10.94
CA ALA A 68 5.49 -18.14 10.68
C ALA A 68 5.31 -16.69 10.24
N VAL A 69 4.83 -16.49 9.02
CA VAL A 69 4.50 -15.17 8.49
C VAL A 69 3.03 -14.94 8.76
N GLY A 70 2.68 -14.27 9.84
CA GLY A 70 1.29 -13.89 10.11
C GLY A 70 0.75 -13.06 8.94
N GLY A 71 -0.44 -13.38 8.46
CA GLY A 71 -1.13 -12.64 7.40
C GLY A 71 -1.53 -11.24 7.89
N GLY A 72 -0.61 -10.30 7.88
CA GLY A 72 -0.89 -8.92 8.28
C GLY A 72 0.37 -8.07 8.27
N ILE A 73 0.22 -6.85 7.83
CA ILE A 73 1.25 -5.81 7.69
C ILE A 73 1.72 -5.30 9.08
N ALA A 74 1.63 -6.07 10.12
CA ALA A 74 2.09 -5.67 11.45
C ALA A 74 3.42 -6.32 11.77
N SER A 75 4.50 -5.61 11.54
CA SER A 75 5.85 -5.95 12.02
C SER A 75 6.02 -5.83 13.55
N VAL A 76 4.96 -5.73 14.32
CA VAL A 76 5.00 -5.36 15.74
C VAL A 76 4.92 -6.57 16.69
N PHE A 77 4.57 -7.77 16.20
CA PHE A 77 4.55 -8.97 17.04
C PHE A 77 5.71 -9.89 16.68
N ALA A 78 6.44 -10.34 17.70
CA ALA A 78 7.49 -11.35 17.55
C ALA A 78 6.90 -12.57 16.81
N ARG A 79 7.31 -12.75 15.56
CA ARG A 79 6.88 -13.89 14.73
C ARG A 79 7.61 -15.12 15.23
N PRO A 80 6.95 -16.23 15.48
CA PRO A 80 7.64 -17.47 15.80
C PRO A 80 8.71 -17.77 14.76
N LYS A 81 9.94 -17.91 15.24
CA LYS A 81 11.12 -18.17 14.46
C LYS A 81 11.83 -19.37 15.06
N TRP A 82 12.11 -20.35 14.24
CA TRP A 82 12.87 -21.54 14.59
C TRP A 82 14.17 -21.52 13.81
N GLU A 83 15.29 -21.65 14.48
CA GLU A 83 16.61 -21.70 13.88
C GLU A 83 17.36 -22.94 14.36
N ARG A 84 18.06 -23.59 13.44
CA ARG A 84 18.95 -24.72 13.73
C ARG A 84 20.12 -24.75 12.76
N LYS A 85 21.30 -25.21 13.22
CA LYS A 85 22.41 -25.56 12.35
C LYS A 85 22.06 -26.83 11.59
N VAL A 86 22.43 -26.89 10.31
CA VAL A 86 22.28 -28.05 9.43
C VAL A 86 23.60 -28.30 8.69
N GLU A 87 23.80 -29.49 8.17
CA GLU A 87 25.08 -29.87 7.56
C GLU A 87 25.27 -29.30 6.16
N ASN A 88 24.18 -29.14 5.43
CA ASN A 88 24.18 -28.70 4.04
C ASN A 88 22.92 -27.85 3.73
N ASP A 89 22.64 -27.63 2.47
CA ASP A 89 21.49 -26.87 1.98
C ASP A 89 20.19 -27.67 1.89
N THR A 90 20.14 -28.94 2.39
CA THR A 90 18.94 -29.75 2.39
C THR A 90 18.10 -29.49 3.66
N PRO A 91 16.80 -29.15 3.52
CA PRO A 91 15.94 -28.93 4.69
C PRO A 91 15.75 -30.18 5.53
N VAL A 92 15.89 -30.04 6.84
CA VAL A 92 15.53 -31.06 7.81
C VAL A 92 14.14 -30.77 8.34
N LEU A 93 13.20 -31.66 7.97
CA LEU A 93 11.79 -31.55 8.35
C LEU A 93 11.48 -32.56 9.45
N ASP A 94 11.51 -32.09 10.68
CA ASP A 94 11.19 -32.85 11.88
C ASP A 94 10.16 -32.09 12.76
N ASP A 95 9.91 -32.59 13.94
CA ASP A 95 8.92 -32.03 14.87
C ASP A 95 9.40 -30.77 15.61
N THR A 96 10.63 -30.30 15.34
CA THR A 96 11.14 -29.06 15.94
C THR A 96 10.50 -27.80 15.36
N THR A 97 9.80 -27.94 14.24
CA THR A 97 9.03 -26.86 13.60
C THR A 97 7.64 -27.36 13.18
N PRO A 98 6.65 -26.48 13.08
CA PRO A 98 5.29 -26.88 12.65
C PRO A 98 5.20 -27.29 11.18
N ILE A 99 6.27 -27.16 10.40
CA ILE A 99 6.26 -27.36 8.94
C ILE A 99 5.93 -28.81 8.59
N ARG A 100 6.59 -29.79 9.23
CA ARG A 100 6.32 -31.20 8.98
C ARG A 100 4.88 -31.59 9.31
N ALA A 101 4.38 -31.15 10.46
CA ALA A 101 3.01 -31.42 10.88
C ALA A 101 1.99 -30.77 9.92
N PHE A 102 2.30 -29.58 9.40
CA PHE A 102 1.47 -28.88 8.40
C PHE A 102 1.45 -29.60 7.05
N LEU A 103 2.59 -30.03 6.55
CA LEU A 103 2.71 -30.64 5.23
C LEU A 103 2.27 -32.13 5.22
N GLY A 104 2.44 -32.84 6.33
CA GLY A 104 2.18 -34.28 6.41
C GLY A 104 2.98 -35.06 5.36
N ARG A 105 2.31 -35.83 4.50
CA ARG A 105 2.93 -36.61 3.42
C ARG A 105 3.56 -35.73 2.32
N ARG A 106 3.15 -34.48 2.22
CA ARG A 106 3.71 -33.53 1.24
C ARG A 106 5.07 -32.97 1.64
N ALA A 107 5.61 -33.38 2.80
CA ALA A 107 6.95 -32.96 3.22
C ALA A 107 8.03 -33.36 2.19
N ASP A 108 7.83 -34.46 1.48
CA ASP A 108 8.75 -34.94 0.45
C ASP A 108 8.68 -34.14 -0.87
N GLU A 109 7.67 -33.27 -1.03
CA GLU A 109 7.53 -32.37 -2.20
C GLU A 109 8.33 -31.07 -2.04
N ILE A 110 8.99 -30.84 -0.90
CA ILE A 110 9.78 -29.64 -0.64
C ILE A 110 10.96 -29.57 -1.61
N GLN A 111 11.07 -28.45 -2.30
CA GLN A 111 12.14 -28.19 -3.25
C GLN A 111 12.60 -26.72 -3.18
N PRO A 112 13.81 -26.40 -3.67
CA PRO A 112 14.26 -25.02 -3.80
C PRO A 112 13.36 -24.24 -4.76
N VAL A 113 13.04 -23.00 -4.40
CA VAL A 113 12.13 -22.14 -5.16
C VAL A 113 12.84 -20.96 -5.78
N PHE A 114 13.69 -20.34 -5.00
CA PHE A 114 14.54 -19.23 -5.40
C PHE A 114 15.70 -19.09 -4.42
N GLU A 115 16.72 -18.43 -4.87
CA GLU A 115 17.91 -18.14 -4.08
C GLU A 115 18.23 -16.65 -4.04
N ILE A 116 18.90 -16.24 -2.99
CA ILE A 116 19.33 -14.87 -2.74
C ILE A 116 20.82 -14.89 -2.41
N ALA A 117 21.61 -14.22 -3.23
CA ALA A 117 23.02 -13.97 -2.97
C ALA A 117 23.21 -12.48 -2.67
N THR A 118 23.74 -12.15 -1.49
CA THR A 118 23.98 -10.76 -1.08
C THR A 118 25.30 -10.59 -0.36
N GLU A 119 25.97 -9.48 -0.63
CA GLU A 119 26.98 -8.90 0.23
C GLU A 119 26.26 -7.92 1.17
N ARG A 120 26.43 -8.11 2.45
CA ARG A 120 25.94 -7.20 3.50
C ARG A 120 27.10 -6.46 4.13
N ARG A 121 27.07 -5.13 4.07
CA ARG A 121 27.96 -4.25 4.81
C ARG A 121 27.21 -3.67 6.01
N ARG A 122 27.78 -3.77 7.19
CA ARG A 122 27.12 -3.36 8.43
C ARG A 122 27.99 -2.39 9.21
N TRP A 123 27.36 -1.31 9.70
CA TRP A 123 27.95 -0.29 10.57
C TRP A 123 27.10 -0.11 11.81
N SER A 124 27.73 0.28 12.93
CA SER A 124 27.05 0.88 14.07
C SER A 124 27.21 2.40 13.96
N VAL A 125 26.09 3.10 13.91
CA VAL A 125 26.03 4.56 13.72
C VAL A 125 25.49 5.19 14.99
N LEU A 126 26.16 6.23 15.49
CA LEU A 126 25.63 7.11 16.54
C LEU A 126 25.19 8.43 15.89
N TRP A 127 23.88 8.68 15.85
CA TRP A 127 23.27 9.84 15.23
C TRP A 127 22.31 10.55 16.18
N GLU A 128 22.60 11.82 16.51
CA GLU A 128 21.78 12.63 17.42
C GLU A 128 21.40 11.90 18.73
N GLY A 129 22.37 11.20 19.33
CA GLY A 129 22.17 10.44 20.56
C GLY A 129 21.41 9.11 20.37
N THR A 130 21.12 8.72 19.14
CA THR A 130 20.47 7.45 18.79
C THR A 130 21.49 6.47 18.23
N ARG A 131 21.52 5.25 18.74
CA ARG A 131 22.37 4.17 18.22
C ARG A 131 21.58 3.34 17.21
N ILE A 132 22.14 3.23 16.00
CA ILE A 132 21.49 2.62 14.85
C ILE A 132 22.42 1.54 14.27
N GLU A 133 21.95 0.31 14.13
CA GLU A 133 22.58 -0.65 13.23
C GLU A 133 22.12 -0.33 11.80
N MET A 134 23.05 0.06 10.94
CA MET A 134 22.83 0.24 9.52
C MET A 134 23.39 -0.95 8.76
N ALA A 135 22.59 -1.57 7.89
CA ALA A 135 23.02 -2.63 7.00
C ALA A 135 22.68 -2.28 5.55
N LEU A 136 23.69 -2.26 4.68
CA LEU A 136 23.56 -2.13 3.25
C LEU A 136 23.66 -3.52 2.61
N ASP A 137 22.61 -3.98 1.95
CA ASP A 137 22.54 -5.25 1.23
C ASP A 137 22.60 -5.00 -0.27
N ARG A 138 23.59 -5.61 -0.96
CA ARG A 138 23.70 -5.64 -2.42
C ARG A 138 23.76 -7.09 -2.91
N GLY A 139 23.15 -7.35 -4.06
CA GLY A 139 23.16 -8.68 -4.64
C GLY A 139 22.02 -8.94 -5.58
N SER A 140 21.55 -10.18 -5.61
CA SER A 140 20.47 -10.57 -6.50
C SER A 140 19.59 -11.68 -5.92
N ILE A 141 18.38 -11.75 -6.46
CA ILE A 141 17.45 -12.87 -6.31
C ILE A 141 17.39 -13.59 -7.63
N VAL A 142 17.49 -14.92 -7.60
CA VAL A 142 17.40 -15.79 -8.78
C VAL A 142 16.27 -16.80 -8.57
N ALA A 143 15.38 -16.92 -9.55
CA ALA A 143 14.27 -17.87 -9.55
C ALA A 143 14.12 -18.49 -10.94
N GLY A 144 14.68 -19.66 -11.15
CA GLY A 144 14.79 -20.28 -12.46
C GLY A 144 15.64 -19.40 -13.40
N ASP A 145 15.05 -19.00 -14.51
CA ASP A 145 15.66 -18.13 -15.54
C ASP A 145 15.56 -16.62 -15.22
N ARG A 146 14.83 -16.25 -14.17
CA ARG A 146 14.59 -14.85 -13.80
C ARG A 146 15.54 -14.37 -12.73
N LYS A 147 16.00 -13.12 -12.88
CA LYS A 147 16.91 -12.48 -11.94
C LYS A 147 16.43 -11.06 -11.63
N ALA A 148 16.52 -10.65 -10.35
CA ALA A 148 16.23 -9.31 -9.91
C ALA A 148 17.36 -8.80 -8.98
N PRO A 149 17.79 -7.52 -9.11
CA PRO A 149 18.81 -6.94 -8.24
C PRO A 149 18.29 -6.70 -6.83
N ILE A 150 19.17 -6.70 -5.86
CA ILE A 150 18.95 -6.23 -4.49
C ILE A 150 19.88 -5.06 -4.24
N ALA A 151 19.31 -3.92 -3.86
CA ALA A 151 20.02 -2.78 -3.32
C ALA A 151 19.11 -2.14 -2.26
N GLU A 152 19.40 -2.39 -0.98
CA GLU A 152 18.56 -1.90 0.11
C GLU A 152 19.38 -1.55 1.35
N ILE A 153 18.97 -0.50 2.05
CA ILE A 153 19.47 -0.12 3.36
C ILE A 153 18.42 -0.51 4.41
N LYS A 154 18.90 -1.15 5.47
CA LYS A 154 18.12 -1.47 6.64
C LYS A 154 18.69 -0.71 7.82
N LEU A 155 17.84 0.07 8.49
CA LEU A 155 18.16 0.77 9.72
C LEU A 155 17.40 0.10 10.86
N LYS A 156 18.12 -0.29 11.90
CA LYS A 156 17.53 -0.88 13.09
C LYS A 156 17.91 -0.01 14.30
N LEU A 157 16.90 0.39 15.07
CA LEU A 157 17.11 1.10 16.33
C LEU A 157 17.68 0.12 17.37
N GLU A 158 18.89 0.40 17.86
CA GLU A 158 19.49 -0.35 18.96
C GLU A 158 19.25 0.33 20.31
N ASP A 159 19.37 1.67 20.35
CA ASP A 159 19.15 2.47 21.57
C ASP A 159 18.77 3.91 21.20
N GLY A 160 18.04 4.58 22.08
CA GLY A 160 17.61 5.97 21.87
C GLY A 160 16.18 6.10 21.38
N LYS A 161 15.88 7.18 20.65
CA LYS A 161 14.53 7.51 20.19
C LYS A 161 14.34 7.15 18.70
N PRO A 162 13.14 6.69 18.30
CA PRO A 162 12.85 6.42 16.89
C PRO A 162 13.01 7.63 15.97
N ASP A 163 12.83 8.86 16.47
CA ASP A 163 13.00 10.10 15.69
C ASP A 163 14.40 10.21 15.07
N GLY A 164 15.45 9.79 15.81
CA GLY A 164 16.82 9.77 15.30
C GLY A 164 17.01 8.80 14.13
N LEU A 165 16.27 7.69 14.11
CA LEU A 165 16.29 6.75 12.98
C LEU A 165 15.76 7.41 11.70
N PHE A 166 14.66 8.16 11.80
CA PHE A 166 14.07 8.88 10.67
C PHE A 166 14.89 10.09 10.23
N SER A 167 15.47 10.83 11.19
CA SER A 167 16.42 11.91 10.92
C SER A 167 17.62 11.39 10.12
N PHE A 168 18.20 10.26 10.52
CA PHE A 168 19.29 9.63 9.79
C PHE A 168 18.87 9.14 8.40
N ALA A 169 17.67 8.56 8.28
CA ALA A 169 17.12 8.15 6.98
C ALA A 169 16.99 9.34 6.00
N ARG A 170 16.57 10.53 6.48
CA ARG A 170 16.53 11.76 5.67
C ARG A 170 17.92 12.19 5.25
N ARG A 171 18.90 12.12 6.15
CA ARG A 171 20.29 12.45 5.83
C ARG A 171 20.84 11.53 4.73
N LEU A 172 20.55 10.23 4.77
CA LEU A 172 20.86 9.30 3.70
C LEU A 172 20.10 9.66 2.40
N GLY A 173 18.81 9.98 2.48
CA GLY A 173 17.97 10.34 1.34
C GLY A 173 18.37 11.65 0.65
N ALA A 174 19.13 12.53 1.33
CA ALA A 174 19.68 13.76 0.75
C ALA A 174 20.84 13.49 -0.22
N VAL A 175 21.54 12.37 -0.10
CA VAL A 175 22.70 12.00 -0.92
C VAL A 175 22.43 10.84 -1.86
N MET A 176 21.37 10.08 -1.63
CA MET A 176 20.98 8.91 -2.41
C MET A 176 19.48 8.91 -2.70
N PRO A 177 19.03 8.41 -3.88
CA PRO A 177 17.61 8.29 -4.19
C PRO A 177 16.96 7.10 -3.47
N LEU A 178 16.70 7.26 -2.17
CA LEU A 178 16.07 6.23 -1.33
C LEU A 178 14.54 6.31 -1.40
N ARG A 179 13.89 5.15 -1.35
CA ARG A 179 12.44 5.00 -1.25
C ARG A 179 12.11 4.08 -0.08
N LEU A 180 10.97 4.30 0.56
CA LEU A 180 10.48 3.41 1.62
C LEU A 180 10.28 1.99 1.07
N GLY A 181 11.03 1.02 1.58
CA GLY A 181 10.97 -0.38 1.18
C GLY A 181 9.82 -1.10 1.88
N VAL A 182 8.89 -1.69 1.11
CA VAL A 182 7.69 -2.35 1.62
C VAL A 182 7.68 -3.86 1.43
N LEU A 183 8.56 -4.39 0.60
CA LEU A 183 8.68 -5.83 0.32
C LEU A 183 9.90 -6.42 1.00
N SER A 184 9.73 -7.54 1.67
CA SER A 184 10.86 -8.36 2.10
C SER A 184 11.54 -9.04 0.91
N LYS A 185 12.80 -9.45 1.08
CA LYS A 185 13.51 -10.26 0.06
C LYS A 185 12.75 -11.54 -0.30
N ALA A 186 12.09 -12.18 0.69
CA ALA A 186 11.25 -13.35 0.46
C ALA A 186 10.06 -13.04 -0.46
N GLU A 187 9.33 -11.95 -0.20
CA GLU A 187 8.20 -11.54 -1.03
C GLU A 187 8.64 -11.20 -2.46
N ARG A 188 9.80 -10.54 -2.61
CA ARG A 188 10.40 -10.27 -3.94
C ARG A 188 10.77 -11.56 -4.66
N GLY A 189 11.37 -12.55 -3.96
CA GLY A 189 11.72 -13.86 -4.52
C GLY A 189 10.47 -14.62 -4.97
N TYR A 190 9.46 -14.72 -4.14
CA TYR A 190 8.18 -15.32 -4.54
C TYR A 190 7.48 -14.56 -5.67
N GLY A 191 7.59 -13.23 -5.71
CA GLY A 191 7.09 -12.43 -6.81
C GLY A 191 7.77 -12.78 -8.13
N LEU A 192 9.07 -13.04 -8.09
CA LEU A 192 9.86 -13.41 -9.25
C LEU A 192 9.48 -14.81 -9.81
N THR A 193 8.96 -15.73 -8.98
CA THR A 193 8.46 -17.03 -9.43
C THR A 193 7.07 -16.97 -10.08
N ALA A 194 6.31 -15.90 -9.87
CA ALA A 194 4.99 -15.72 -10.43
C ALA A 194 5.06 -15.04 -11.81
N SER A 195 3.96 -15.10 -12.56
CA SER A 195 3.83 -14.29 -13.77
C SER A 195 3.93 -12.79 -13.42
N PRO A 196 4.59 -11.97 -14.25
CA PRO A 196 4.68 -10.54 -14.01
C PRO A 196 3.29 -9.91 -13.84
N ALA A 197 3.08 -9.26 -12.70
CA ALA A 197 1.84 -8.54 -12.47
C ALA A 197 1.88 -7.18 -13.18
N ARG A 198 0.78 -6.80 -13.83
CA ARG A 198 0.63 -5.45 -14.39
C ARG A 198 0.28 -4.42 -13.32
N ALA A 199 -0.39 -4.86 -12.27
CA ALA A 199 -0.74 -4.03 -11.12
C ALA A 199 -1.05 -4.88 -9.90
N VAL A 200 -0.98 -4.27 -8.71
CA VAL A 200 -1.30 -4.91 -7.43
C VAL A 200 -2.55 -4.29 -6.83
N LYS A 201 -3.61 -5.08 -6.73
CA LYS A 201 -4.83 -4.69 -6.01
C LYS A 201 -4.58 -4.69 -4.49
N ALA A 202 -5.47 -4.01 -3.78
CA ALA A 202 -5.41 -3.99 -2.32
C ALA A 202 -5.73 -5.36 -1.72
N ASP A 203 -4.86 -5.83 -0.85
CA ASP A 203 -5.17 -6.97 0.00
C ASP A 203 -6.20 -6.58 1.08
N PRO A 204 -7.01 -7.54 1.56
CA PRO A 204 -7.81 -7.34 2.77
C PRO A 204 -6.94 -6.93 3.95
N VAL A 205 -7.40 -5.95 4.73
CA VAL A 205 -6.66 -5.53 5.92
C VAL A 205 -6.96 -6.49 7.08
N ALA A 206 -5.93 -7.14 7.60
CA ALA A 206 -6.06 -8.08 8.71
C ALA A 206 -6.19 -7.33 10.05
N LEU A 207 -7.42 -6.92 10.40
CA LEU A 207 -7.74 -6.37 11.71
C LEU A 207 -8.34 -7.47 12.60
N VAL A 208 -8.00 -7.45 13.88
CA VAL A 208 -8.58 -8.32 14.91
C VAL A 208 -9.22 -7.47 16.02
N ALA A 209 -10.24 -8.01 16.67
CA ALA A 209 -11.11 -7.24 17.57
C ALA A 209 -10.41 -6.68 18.82
N ASP A 210 -9.31 -7.28 19.24
CA ASP A 210 -8.49 -6.88 20.39
C ASP A 210 -7.42 -5.83 20.05
N MET A 211 -7.28 -5.45 18.78
CA MET A 211 -6.40 -4.34 18.41
C MET A 211 -6.89 -3.02 18.98
N THR A 212 -5.95 -2.16 19.37
CA THR A 212 -6.26 -0.78 19.71
C THR A 212 -6.58 0.04 18.44
N VAL A 213 -7.38 1.10 18.58
CA VAL A 213 -7.69 2.02 17.46
C VAL A 213 -6.42 2.61 16.81
N PRO A 214 -5.38 3.04 17.56
CA PRO A 214 -4.11 3.44 16.97
C PRO A 214 -3.42 2.34 16.15
N THR A 215 -3.41 1.12 16.64
CA THR A 215 -2.80 -0.01 15.93
C THR A 215 -3.55 -0.32 14.64
N ALA A 216 -4.88 -0.30 14.67
CA ALA A 216 -5.71 -0.49 13.48
C ALA A 216 -5.45 0.59 12.42
N PHE A 217 -5.34 1.87 12.83
CA PHE A 217 -4.99 2.96 11.91
C PHE A 217 -3.63 2.72 11.25
N ARG A 218 -2.58 2.41 12.02
CA ARG A 218 -1.25 2.12 11.48
C ARG A 218 -1.27 0.96 10.49
N THR A 219 -2.01 -0.11 10.82
CA THR A 219 -2.15 -1.28 9.95
C THR A 219 -2.80 -0.92 8.61
N ILE A 220 -3.89 -0.13 8.65
CA ILE A 220 -4.59 0.34 7.44
C ILE A 220 -3.69 1.27 6.62
N ALA A 221 -3.04 2.25 7.24
CA ALA A 221 -2.18 3.21 6.55
C ALA A 221 -1.01 2.51 5.85
N ARG A 222 -0.32 1.59 6.55
CA ARG A 222 0.77 0.79 5.99
C ARG A 222 0.30 -0.11 4.85
N ALA A 223 -0.92 -0.68 4.91
CA ALA A 223 -1.50 -1.42 3.80
C ALA A 223 -1.69 -0.55 2.56
N CYS A 224 -2.12 0.70 2.74
CA CYS A 224 -2.25 1.65 1.65
C CYS A 224 -0.89 2.08 1.07
N ILE A 225 0.09 2.38 1.92
CA ILE A 225 1.46 2.71 1.51
C ILE A 225 2.08 1.54 0.75
N ARG A 226 1.92 0.31 1.24
CA ARG A 226 2.40 -0.89 0.58
C ARG A 226 1.79 -1.03 -0.82
N GLN A 227 0.47 -0.91 -0.96
CA GLN A 227 -0.21 -0.95 -2.25
C GLN A 227 0.32 0.13 -3.20
N PHE A 228 0.53 1.35 -2.70
CA PHE A 228 1.10 2.45 -3.50
C PHE A 228 2.50 2.12 -3.98
N ARG A 229 3.41 1.75 -3.07
CA ARG A 229 4.81 1.45 -3.40
C ARG A 229 4.96 0.29 -4.39
N MET A 230 4.18 -0.79 -4.19
CA MET A 230 4.21 -1.94 -5.11
C MET A 230 3.75 -1.55 -6.53
N ASN A 231 2.78 -0.67 -6.66
CA ASN A 231 2.34 -0.20 -7.97
C ASN A 231 3.28 0.86 -8.56
N GLU A 232 3.90 1.70 -7.74
CA GLU A 232 4.93 2.63 -8.18
C GLU A 232 6.10 1.88 -8.84
N ASP A 233 6.54 0.75 -8.27
CA ASP A 233 7.59 -0.10 -8.84
C ASP A 233 7.15 -0.80 -10.15
N LEU A 234 5.84 -0.95 -10.38
CA LEU A 234 5.27 -1.57 -11.59
C LEU A 234 4.89 -0.57 -12.69
N MET A 235 5.01 0.74 -12.46
CA MET A 235 4.62 1.74 -13.47
C MET A 235 5.48 1.65 -14.74
N GLY A 236 6.78 1.34 -14.61
CA GLY A 236 7.70 1.15 -15.74
C GLY A 236 7.50 2.18 -16.85
N ASP A 237 7.40 1.72 -18.08
CA ASP A 237 7.21 2.55 -19.27
C ASP A 237 5.73 2.95 -19.54
N GLY A 238 4.94 3.14 -18.49
CA GLY A 238 3.59 3.70 -18.64
C GLY A 238 2.43 2.76 -18.30
N GLY A 239 2.62 1.82 -17.39
CA GLY A 239 1.59 0.85 -16.97
C GLY A 239 0.30 1.51 -16.45
N GLU A 240 -0.75 1.54 -17.29
CA GLU A 240 -2.05 2.14 -16.96
C GLU A 240 -2.67 1.55 -15.71
N ASP A 241 -2.67 0.22 -15.60
CA ASP A 241 -3.23 -0.50 -14.44
C ASP A 241 -2.48 -0.17 -13.14
N ALA A 242 -1.14 -0.03 -13.21
CA ALA A 242 -0.33 0.32 -12.05
C ALA A 242 -0.59 1.76 -11.58
N VAL A 243 -0.67 2.73 -12.51
CA VAL A 243 -1.06 4.11 -12.20
C VAL A 243 -2.43 4.16 -11.53
N HIS A 244 -3.40 3.43 -12.08
CA HIS A 244 -4.75 3.34 -11.52
C HIS A 244 -4.73 2.79 -10.09
N GLN A 245 -4.03 1.69 -9.83
CA GLN A 245 -3.96 1.07 -8.51
C GLN A 245 -3.16 1.91 -7.50
N ALA A 246 -2.10 2.59 -7.92
CA ALA A 246 -1.38 3.54 -7.07
C ALA A 246 -2.27 4.72 -6.66
N ARG A 247 -3.05 5.27 -7.60
CA ARG A 247 -4.06 6.32 -7.30
C ARG A 247 -5.13 5.82 -6.33
N ILE A 248 -5.60 4.59 -6.49
CA ILE A 248 -6.53 3.97 -5.53
C ILE A 248 -5.89 3.89 -4.14
N ALA A 249 -4.64 3.46 -4.03
CA ALA A 249 -3.92 3.34 -2.76
C ALA A 249 -3.84 4.68 -2.01
N LEU A 250 -3.47 5.77 -2.71
CA LEU A 250 -3.43 7.11 -2.11
C LEU A 250 -4.82 7.62 -1.71
N ARG A 251 -5.87 7.30 -2.48
CA ARG A 251 -7.26 7.63 -2.11
C ARG A 251 -7.75 6.85 -0.89
N ARG A 252 -7.34 5.58 -0.78
CA ARG A 252 -7.60 4.76 0.40
C ARG A 252 -6.88 5.35 1.62
N LEU A 253 -5.61 5.74 1.49
CA LEU A 253 -4.86 6.38 2.57
C LEU A 253 -5.55 7.68 3.04
N ARG A 254 -5.96 8.57 2.13
CA ARG A 254 -6.75 9.77 2.45
C ARG A 254 -8.07 9.45 3.15
N SER A 255 -8.72 8.37 2.73
CA SER A 255 -9.95 7.92 3.38
C SER A 255 -9.68 7.40 4.79
N ALA A 256 -8.56 6.70 5.03
CA ALA A 256 -8.14 6.30 6.36
C ALA A 256 -7.90 7.53 7.27
N PHE A 257 -7.18 8.58 6.80
CA PHE A 257 -7.06 9.84 7.54
C PHE A 257 -8.42 10.42 7.91
N SER A 258 -9.37 10.46 6.96
CA SER A 258 -10.72 10.99 7.21
C SER A 258 -11.55 10.15 8.19
N VAL A 259 -11.46 8.82 8.11
CA VAL A 259 -12.17 7.88 9.01
C VAL A 259 -11.67 8.01 10.45
N PHE A 260 -10.36 8.14 10.62
CA PHE A 260 -9.69 8.25 11.91
C PHE A 260 -9.43 9.69 12.34
N ASN A 261 -10.00 10.71 11.65
CA ASN A 261 -9.81 12.12 11.96
C ASN A 261 -10.00 12.44 13.46
N PRO A 262 -11.00 11.88 14.18
CA PRO A 262 -11.15 12.14 15.62
C PRO A 262 -9.93 11.74 16.47
N LEU A 263 -9.11 10.80 15.98
CA LEU A 263 -7.86 10.38 16.61
C LEU A 263 -6.67 11.26 16.18
N LEU A 264 -6.68 11.76 14.94
CA LEU A 264 -5.52 12.29 14.20
C LEU A 264 -5.51 13.83 14.11
N GLU A 265 -6.52 14.50 14.65
CA GLU A 265 -6.69 15.94 14.51
C GLU A 265 -5.52 16.71 15.12
N ASN A 266 -4.52 17.02 14.30
CA ASN A 266 -3.38 17.88 14.59
C ASN A 266 -2.83 18.48 13.29
N GLU A 267 -2.00 19.49 13.41
CA GLU A 267 -1.41 20.23 12.28
C GLU A 267 -0.58 19.31 11.37
N THR A 268 0.26 18.46 11.95
CA THR A 268 1.11 17.50 11.19
C THR A 268 0.24 16.54 10.36
N GLY A 269 -0.81 15.99 10.96
CA GLY A 269 -1.74 15.10 10.25
C GLY A 269 -2.47 15.78 9.09
N ALA A 270 -2.85 17.05 9.25
CA ALA A 270 -3.47 17.87 8.20
C ALA A 270 -2.48 18.11 7.04
N CYS A 271 -1.25 18.52 7.37
CA CYS A 271 -0.19 18.73 6.37
C CYS A 271 0.09 17.45 5.56
N LEU A 272 0.26 16.31 6.22
CA LEU A 272 0.47 15.03 5.53
C LEU A 272 -0.73 14.61 4.67
N ALA A 273 -1.95 14.89 5.11
CA ALA A 273 -3.16 14.63 4.31
C ALA A 273 -3.19 15.48 3.03
N ASP A 274 -2.69 16.71 3.08
CA ASP A 274 -2.59 17.60 1.92
C ASP A 274 -1.49 17.16 0.97
N GLU A 275 -0.33 16.73 1.48
CA GLU A 275 0.75 16.16 0.67
C GLU A 275 0.30 14.85 -0.04
N VAL A 276 -0.43 13.98 0.66
CA VAL A 276 -1.02 12.78 0.02
C VAL A 276 -2.08 13.17 -1.02
N ARG A 277 -2.82 14.28 -0.81
CA ARG A 277 -3.77 14.82 -1.80
C ARG A 277 -3.03 15.33 -3.04
N TRP A 278 -1.95 16.07 -2.85
CA TRP A 278 -1.10 16.54 -3.95
C TRP A 278 -0.61 15.36 -4.81
N LEU A 279 0.00 14.34 -4.20
CA LEU A 279 0.52 13.18 -4.93
C LEU A 279 -0.59 12.40 -5.65
N ALA A 280 -1.77 12.28 -5.03
CA ALA A 280 -2.93 11.67 -5.67
C ALA A 280 -3.45 12.50 -6.86
N GLY A 281 -3.28 13.82 -6.85
CA GLY A 281 -3.57 14.72 -7.96
C GLY A 281 -2.62 14.53 -9.13
N VAL A 282 -1.31 14.37 -8.87
CA VAL A 282 -0.30 14.07 -9.90
C VAL A 282 -0.69 12.81 -10.70
N LEU A 283 -0.99 11.71 -10.03
CA LEU A 283 -1.47 10.48 -10.68
C LEU A 283 -2.89 10.63 -11.25
N GLY A 284 -3.66 11.58 -10.73
CA GLY A 284 -4.99 11.93 -11.22
C GLY A 284 -4.98 12.41 -12.66
N GLY A 285 -4.06 13.33 -12.98
CA GLY A 285 -3.93 13.88 -14.33
C GLY A 285 -3.64 12.80 -15.39
N VAL A 286 -2.78 11.84 -15.06
CA VAL A 286 -2.52 10.70 -15.96
C VAL A 286 -3.77 9.84 -16.13
N ARG A 287 -4.46 9.51 -15.04
CA ARG A 287 -5.65 8.65 -15.09
C ARG A 287 -6.82 9.28 -15.80
N ASP A 288 -7.01 10.58 -15.70
CA ASP A 288 -8.06 11.28 -16.42
C ASP A 288 -7.83 11.15 -17.95
N LEU A 289 -6.58 11.24 -18.40
CA LEU A 289 -6.20 10.98 -19.79
C LEU A 289 -6.36 9.50 -20.21
N ASP A 290 -6.04 8.52 -19.35
CA ASP A 290 -6.31 7.10 -19.62
C ASP A 290 -7.80 6.89 -19.93
N VAL A 291 -8.69 7.50 -19.13
CA VAL A 291 -10.14 7.38 -19.33
C VAL A 291 -10.59 8.05 -20.63
N LEU A 292 -10.05 9.22 -20.96
CA LEU A 292 -10.39 9.92 -22.20
C LEU A 292 -9.92 9.13 -23.43
N VAL A 293 -8.70 8.61 -23.44
CA VAL A 293 -8.17 7.77 -24.52
C VAL A 293 -9.04 6.54 -24.73
N ALA A 294 -9.43 5.84 -23.66
CA ALA A 294 -10.25 4.64 -23.74
C ALA A 294 -11.68 4.90 -24.27
N ARG A 295 -12.25 6.09 -23.99
CA ARG A 295 -13.60 6.48 -24.42
C ARG A 295 -13.63 7.14 -25.81
N CYS A 296 -12.49 7.66 -26.30
CA CYS A 296 -12.41 8.38 -27.57
C CYS A 296 -12.57 7.44 -28.77
N LYS A 297 -13.55 7.73 -29.63
CA LYS A 297 -13.80 6.97 -30.87
C LYS A 297 -13.18 7.61 -32.11
N ASP A 298 -12.87 8.91 -32.05
CA ASP A 298 -12.16 9.62 -33.11
C ASP A 298 -10.67 9.31 -33.08
N ASP A 299 -10.12 8.74 -34.14
CA ASP A 299 -8.74 8.26 -34.19
C ASP A 299 -7.71 9.40 -34.07
N ALA A 300 -7.99 10.55 -34.71
CA ALA A 300 -7.05 11.70 -34.68
C ALA A 300 -7.03 12.33 -33.28
N LEU A 301 -8.18 12.48 -32.64
CA LEU A 301 -8.28 12.97 -31.26
C LEU A 301 -7.66 11.98 -30.29
N ARG A 302 -7.90 10.68 -30.47
CA ARG A 302 -7.32 9.63 -29.62
C ARG A 302 -5.79 9.64 -29.66
N ALA A 303 -5.20 9.84 -30.85
CA ALA A 303 -3.75 9.97 -31.00
C ALA A 303 -3.19 11.18 -30.23
N ARG A 304 -3.84 12.35 -30.31
CA ARG A 304 -3.46 13.55 -29.55
C ARG A 304 -3.58 13.35 -28.03
N LEU A 305 -4.67 12.70 -27.59
CA LEU A 305 -4.87 12.34 -26.17
C LEU A 305 -3.82 11.36 -25.69
N ALA A 306 -3.42 10.38 -26.50
CA ALA A 306 -2.35 9.43 -26.16
C ALA A 306 -0.98 10.13 -26.02
N GLU A 307 -0.69 11.12 -26.85
CA GLU A 307 0.54 11.93 -26.73
C GLU A 307 0.52 12.80 -25.45
N ALA A 308 -0.60 13.45 -25.16
CA ALA A 308 -0.79 14.20 -23.92
C ALA A 308 -0.65 13.29 -22.70
N ARG A 309 -1.20 12.08 -22.76
CA ARG A 309 -1.07 11.05 -21.73
C ARG A 309 0.39 10.64 -21.51
N ALA A 310 1.15 10.41 -22.58
CA ALA A 310 2.56 10.05 -22.49
C ALA A 310 3.39 11.18 -21.84
N THR A 311 3.07 12.44 -22.15
CA THR A 311 3.70 13.60 -21.51
C THR A 311 3.36 13.69 -20.03
N ALA A 312 2.08 13.64 -19.68
CA ALA A 312 1.64 13.66 -18.28
C ALA A 312 2.24 12.50 -17.45
N PHE A 313 2.40 11.33 -18.07
CA PHE A 313 3.04 10.19 -17.42
C PHE A 313 4.53 10.44 -17.14
N ARG A 314 5.29 11.00 -18.08
CA ARG A 314 6.70 11.36 -17.86
C ARG A 314 6.86 12.36 -16.72
N GLU A 315 5.99 13.38 -16.67
CA GLU A 315 5.97 14.37 -15.58
C GLU A 315 5.63 13.75 -14.23
N ALA A 316 4.65 12.85 -14.20
CA ALA A 316 4.28 12.12 -12.99
C ALA A 316 5.42 11.20 -12.52
N ALA A 317 6.09 10.47 -13.43
CA ALA A 317 7.23 9.63 -13.12
C ALA A 317 8.42 10.45 -12.57
N ALA A 318 8.72 11.60 -13.18
CA ALA A 318 9.73 12.53 -12.67
C ALA A 318 9.37 13.06 -11.27
N THR A 319 8.10 13.39 -11.04
CA THR A 319 7.59 13.83 -9.73
C THR A 319 7.74 12.75 -8.67
N LEU A 320 7.39 11.50 -8.99
CA LEU A 320 7.55 10.34 -8.09
C LEU A 320 9.03 10.05 -7.78
N ALA A 321 9.92 10.22 -8.75
CA ALA A 321 11.36 10.11 -8.55
C ALA A 321 11.96 11.29 -7.77
N GLY A 322 11.22 12.39 -7.65
CA GLY A 322 11.66 13.62 -6.98
C GLY A 322 11.75 13.49 -5.45
N PRO A 323 12.52 14.36 -4.80
CA PRO A 323 12.76 14.29 -3.36
C PRO A 323 11.48 14.45 -2.52
N ARG A 324 10.53 15.30 -2.96
CA ARG A 324 9.27 15.56 -2.26
C ARG A 324 8.41 14.30 -2.14
N ALA A 325 8.24 13.55 -3.24
CA ALA A 325 7.42 12.32 -3.23
C ALA A 325 8.09 11.21 -2.41
N ARG A 326 9.43 11.09 -2.50
CA ARG A 326 10.19 10.12 -1.71
C ARG A 326 10.12 10.45 -0.21
N ALA A 327 10.29 11.71 0.17
CA ALA A 327 10.20 12.17 1.55
C ALA A 327 8.80 11.92 2.14
N LEU A 328 7.73 12.15 1.37
CA LEU A 328 6.35 11.98 1.82
C LEU A 328 6.08 10.60 2.41
N MET A 329 6.55 9.52 1.77
CA MET A 329 6.32 8.17 2.28
C MET A 329 7.08 7.92 3.59
N LEU A 330 8.28 8.47 3.71
CA LEU A 330 9.08 8.42 4.93
C LEU A 330 8.44 9.24 6.05
N ASP A 331 7.93 10.44 5.75
CA ASP A 331 7.30 11.33 6.71
C ASP A 331 5.98 10.74 7.25
N VAL A 332 5.21 10.09 6.38
CA VAL A 332 4.00 9.36 6.82
C VAL A 332 4.40 8.20 7.74
N GLU A 333 5.43 7.41 7.42
CA GLU A 333 5.87 6.28 8.25
C GLU A 333 6.41 6.78 9.61
N GLU A 334 7.21 7.85 9.64
CA GLU A 334 7.64 8.48 10.89
C GLU A 334 6.46 8.93 11.74
N TRP A 335 5.50 9.62 11.14
CA TRP A 335 4.31 10.07 11.85
C TRP A 335 3.45 8.91 12.38
N LEU A 336 3.43 7.77 11.66
CA LEU A 336 2.80 6.53 12.15
C LEU A 336 3.55 5.91 13.34
N VAL A 337 4.87 6.11 13.45
CA VAL A 337 5.72 5.56 14.53
C VAL A 337 5.85 6.53 15.70
N CYS A 338 6.14 7.80 15.42
CA CYS A 338 6.54 8.81 16.40
C CYS A 338 5.46 9.87 16.67
N GLY A 339 4.38 9.89 15.89
CA GLY A 339 3.38 10.96 15.93
C GLY A 339 2.74 11.16 17.32
N SER A 340 2.64 12.42 17.73
CA SER A 340 2.07 12.82 19.03
C SER A 340 0.62 12.40 19.23
N TRP A 341 -0.12 12.14 18.16
CA TRP A 341 -1.50 11.63 18.18
C TRP A 341 -1.64 10.31 18.97
N GLN A 342 -0.56 9.56 19.12
CA GLN A 342 -0.54 8.30 19.87
C GLN A 342 -0.64 8.48 21.39
N THR A 343 -0.27 9.66 21.91
CA THR A 343 -0.18 9.92 23.36
C THR A 343 -1.03 11.09 23.86
N GLN A 344 -1.68 11.85 22.96
CA GLN A 344 -2.48 13.04 23.32
C GLN A 344 -3.58 12.69 24.31
N ARG A 345 -3.72 13.49 25.37
CA ARG A 345 -4.75 13.29 26.41
C ARG A 345 -6.17 13.38 25.87
N ARG A 346 -6.44 14.33 24.97
CA ARG A 346 -7.77 14.58 24.37
C ARG A 346 -8.32 13.37 23.60
N THR A 347 -7.45 12.51 23.05
CA THR A 347 -7.86 11.32 22.27
C THR A 347 -7.83 10.04 23.07
N ARG A 348 -7.61 10.10 24.41
CA ARG A 348 -7.49 8.91 25.26
C ARG A 348 -8.72 8.01 25.15
N GLU A 349 -9.91 8.54 25.23
CA GLU A 349 -11.16 7.78 25.14
C GLU A 349 -11.25 7.01 23.83
N ILE A 350 -10.96 7.67 22.70
CA ILE A 350 -10.96 7.06 21.38
C ILE A 350 -9.89 5.95 21.28
N ARG A 351 -8.71 6.19 21.84
CA ARG A 351 -7.59 5.23 21.79
C ARG A 351 -7.86 3.96 22.59
N THR A 352 -8.64 4.06 23.67
CA THR A 352 -8.98 2.93 24.55
C THR A 352 -10.33 2.28 24.22
N GLN A 353 -11.09 2.85 23.30
CA GLN A 353 -12.35 2.31 22.85
C GLN A 353 -12.13 0.95 22.15
N PRO A 354 -13.01 -0.04 22.34
CA PRO A 354 -12.98 -1.29 21.57
C PRO A 354 -13.03 -1.01 20.07
N LEU A 355 -12.14 -1.63 19.30
CA LEU A 355 -12.03 -1.38 17.86
C LEU A 355 -13.33 -1.66 17.09
N PRO A 356 -14.11 -2.73 17.38
CA PRO A 356 -15.40 -2.95 16.72
C PRO A 356 -16.40 -1.81 16.93
N ASP A 357 -16.41 -1.18 18.12
CA ASP A 357 -17.31 -0.07 18.43
C ASP A 357 -16.89 1.20 17.69
N PHE A 358 -15.60 1.50 17.65
CA PHE A 358 -15.05 2.58 16.83
C PHE A 358 -15.42 2.40 15.36
N ALA A 359 -15.22 1.21 14.80
CA ALA A 359 -15.51 0.85 13.42
C ALA A 359 -17.00 1.03 13.10
N ALA A 360 -17.88 0.49 13.96
CA ALA A 360 -19.32 0.62 13.80
C ALA A 360 -19.77 2.08 13.84
N GLY A 361 -19.25 2.88 14.77
CA GLY A 361 -19.52 4.32 14.87
C GLY A 361 -19.05 5.09 13.64
N ALA A 362 -17.86 4.79 13.12
CA ALA A 362 -17.32 5.40 11.91
C ALA A 362 -18.18 5.09 10.68
N LEU A 363 -18.56 3.81 10.49
CA LEU A 363 -19.45 3.38 9.40
C LEU A 363 -20.84 4.01 9.50
N ASP A 364 -21.41 4.12 10.70
CA ASP A 364 -22.69 4.80 10.91
C ASP A 364 -22.63 6.30 10.57
N ARG A 365 -21.54 6.99 10.93
CA ARG A 365 -21.34 8.41 10.56
C ARG A 365 -21.27 8.59 9.05
N LEU A 366 -20.47 7.78 8.35
CA LEU A 366 -20.31 7.85 6.90
C LEU A 366 -21.61 7.50 6.17
N ARG A 367 -22.29 6.42 6.58
CA ARG A 367 -23.59 6.05 6.00
C ARG A 367 -24.63 7.15 6.18
N ARG A 368 -24.65 7.83 7.35
CA ARG A 368 -25.55 8.95 7.60
C ARG A 368 -25.28 10.12 6.66
N LYS A 369 -24.00 10.42 6.35
CA LYS A 369 -23.63 11.46 5.37
C LYS A 369 -24.14 11.10 3.97
N VAL A 370 -23.90 9.87 3.51
CA VAL A 370 -24.41 9.41 2.20
C VAL A 370 -25.93 9.45 2.17
N LYS A 371 -26.60 8.96 3.21
CA LYS A 371 -28.07 9.01 3.31
C LYS A 371 -28.62 10.45 3.24
N LYS A 372 -27.99 11.41 3.98
CA LYS A 372 -28.43 12.79 3.99
C LYS A 372 -28.19 13.49 2.66
N GLY A 373 -26.99 13.33 2.10
CA GLY A 373 -26.61 14.02 0.86
C GLY A 373 -27.33 13.49 -0.39
N GLY A 374 -27.72 12.20 -0.38
CA GLY A 374 -28.41 11.59 -1.53
C GLY A 374 -29.93 11.61 -1.46
N ARG A 375 -30.56 12.29 -0.48
CA ARG A 375 -32.02 12.27 -0.29
C ARG A 375 -32.78 12.78 -1.53
N ASP A 376 -32.29 13.86 -2.13
CA ASP A 376 -32.92 14.52 -3.28
C ASP A 376 -31.92 14.54 -4.46
N LEU A 377 -31.32 13.39 -4.77
CA LEU A 377 -30.17 13.27 -5.67
C LEU A 377 -30.46 13.74 -7.10
N ALA A 378 -31.72 13.64 -7.54
CA ALA A 378 -32.15 14.10 -8.86
C ALA A 378 -32.25 15.64 -8.95
N ASP A 379 -32.54 16.31 -7.83
CA ASP A 379 -32.87 17.74 -7.79
C ASP A 379 -31.70 18.63 -7.37
N VAL A 380 -30.61 18.03 -6.82
CA VAL A 380 -29.43 18.78 -6.41
C VAL A 380 -28.48 19.07 -7.59
N ASP A 381 -27.60 20.06 -7.42
CA ASP A 381 -26.58 20.41 -8.41
C ASP A 381 -25.43 19.37 -8.52
N ASP A 382 -24.56 19.55 -9.49
CA ASP A 382 -23.43 18.63 -9.75
C ASP A 382 -22.43 18.64 -8.59
N GLU A 383 -22.24 19.74 -7.89
CA GLU A 383 -21.34 19.83 -6.74
C GLU A 383 -21.85 18.98 -5.58
N ALA A 384 -23.14 19.05 -5.29
CA ALA A 384 -23.77 18.21 -4.26
C ALA A 384 -23.71 16.72 -4.62
N ARG A 385 -23.99 16.35 -5.89
CA ARG A 385 -23.83 14.98 -6.40
C ARG A 385 -22.40 14.49 -6.27
N HIS A 386 -21.42 15.35 -6.61
CA HIS A 386 -20.01 15.05 -6.44
C HIS A 386 -19.63 14.82 -4.96
N ALA A 387 -20.23 15.60 -4.02
CA ALA A 387 -20.02 15.40 -2.58
C ALA A 387 -20.55 14.02 -2.12
N VAL A 388 -21.74 13.62 -2.57
CA VAL A 388 -22.31 12.28 -2.29
C VAL A 388 -21.40 11.17 -2.82
N ARG A 389 -20.89 11.33 -4.05
CA ARG A 389 -19.94 10.37 -4.66
C ARG A 389 -18.67 10.24 -3.82
N LYS A 390 -18.11 11.37 -3.32
CA LYS A 390 -16.95 11.37 -2.42
C LYS A 390 -17.24 10.61 -1.13
N ASP A 391 -18.39 10.86 -0.51
CA ASP A 391 -18.77 10.23 0.74
C ASP A 391 -19.11 8.75 0.57
N ALA A 392 -19.75 8.35 -0.54
CA ALA A 392 -19.95 6.94 -0.90
C ALA A 392 -18.61 6.20 -1.10
N LYS A 393 -17.62 6.83 -1.75
CA LYS A 393 -16.27 6.26 -1.87
C LYS A 393 -15.58 6.09 -0.52
N LYS A 394 -15.68 7.08 0.39
CA LYS A 394 -15.14 6.97 1.75
C LYS A 394 -15.80 5.84 2.53
N LEU A 395 -17.12 5.70 2.40
CA LEU A 395 -17.89 4.65 3.06
C LEU A 395 -17.45 3.26 2.54
N ARG A 396 -17.24 3.09 1.24
CA ARG A 396 -16.76 1.83 0.65
C ARG A 396 -15.37 1.46 1.16
N TYR A 397 -14.43 2.41 1.19
CA TYR A 397 -13.10 2.14 1.71
C TYR A 397 -13.13 1.82 3.21
N ALA A 398 -13.93 2.55 3.99
CA ALA A 398 -14.10 2.25 5.42
C ALA A 398 -14.71 0.87 5.66
N ALA A 399 -15.72 0.48 4.87
CA ALA A 399 -16.30 -0.86 4.91
C ALA A 399 -15.24 -1.94 4.62
N GLY A 400 -14.39 -1.73 3.60
CA GLY A 400 -13.29 -2.63 3.28
C GLY A 400 -12.22 -2.69 4.37
N PHE A 401 -11.88 -1.56 5.03
CA PHE A 401 -10.92 -1.56 6.13
C PHE A 401 -11.39 -2.40 7.32
N PHE A 402 -12.66 -2.32 7.66
CA PHE A 402 -13.24 -2.94 8.85
C PHE A 402 -13.90 -4.30 8.58
N ALA A 403 -13.87 -4.81 7.35
CA ALA A 403 -14.56 -6.04 6.96
C ALA A 403 -14.17 -7.23 7.85
N ALA A 404 -12.87 -7.36 8.17
CA ALA A 404 -12.35 -8.47 8.98
C ALA A 404 -12.89 -8.51 10.42
N LEU A 405 -13.36 -7.38 10.96
CA LEU A 405 -13.93 -7.30 12.31
C LEU A 405 -15.35 -7.88 12.40
N PHE A 406 -16.02 -8.11 11.27
CA PHE A 406 -17.41 -8.52 11.18
C PHE A 406 -17.51 -9.81 10.35
N ASP A 407 -16.93 -10.90 10.86
CA ASP A 407 -16.64 -12.12 10.11
C ASP A 407 -17.67 -13.24 10.25
N ARG A 408 -18.73 -13.04 11.06
CA ARG A 408 -19.81 -14.01 11.22
C ARG A 408 -20.54 -14.23 9.88
N LYS A 409 -20.97 -15.45 9.58
CA LYS A 409 -21.62 -15.84 8.32
C LYS A 409 -22.71 -14.85 7.86
N ARG A 410 -23.55 -14.37 8.79
CA ARG A 410 -24.59 -13.38 8.51
C ARG A 410 -24.01 -12.00 8.15
N GLN A 411 -22.95 -11.59 8.83
CA GLN A 411 -22.28 -10.30 8.59
C GLN A 411 -21.55 -10.31 7.24
N LYS A 412 -20.83 -11.38 6.91
CA LYS A 412 -20.18 -11.54 5.59
C LYS A 412 -21.18 -11.44 4.44
N ARG A 413 -22.34 -12.12 4.56
CA ARG A 413 -23.39 -12.03 3.54
C ARG A 413 -23.99 -10.61 3.42
N ARG A 414 -24.16 -9.90 4.55
CA ARG A 414 -24.62 -8.51 4.54
C ARG A 414 -23.56 -7.57 3.96
N TYR A 415 -22.28 -7.82 4.27
CA TYR A 415 -21.16 -7.07 3.72
C TYR A 415 -21.14 -7.14 2.18
N GLY A 416 -21.24 -8.34 1.58
CA GLY A 416 -21.30 -8.47 0.12
C GLY A 416 -22.42 -7.59 -0.47
N ARG A 417 -23.66 -7.75 -0.01
CA ARG A 417 -24.79 -6.95 -0.49
C ARG A 417 -24.60 -5.44 -0.30
N PHE A 418 -23.98 -5.05 0.78
CA PHE A 418 -23.70 -3.63 1.07
C PHE A 418 -22.64 -3.06 0.13
N ILE A 419 -21.60 -3.83 -0.19
CA ILE A 419 -20.57 -3.43 -1.16
C ILE A 419 -21.15 -3.36 -2.57
N ASP A 420 -21.93 -4.37 -2.99
CA ASP A 420 -22.59 -4.40 -4.30
C ASP A 420 -23.46 -3.14 -4.51
N ALA A 421 -24.27 -2.76 -3.51
CA ALA A 421 -25.10 -1.57 -3.56
C ALA A 421 -24.27 -0.26 -3.58
N LEU A 422 -23.15 -0.21 -2.84
CA LEU A 422 -22.23 0.94 -2.89
C LEU A 422 -21.53 1.07 -4.24
N GLU A 423 -21.15 -0.03 -4.86
CA GLU A 423 -20.53 -0.04 -6.19
C GLU A 423 -21.52 0.42 -7.24
N ALA A 424 -22.75 -0.10 -7.21
CA ALA A 424 -23.82 0.35 -8.12
C ALA A 424 -24.06 1.86 -8.04
N LEU A 425 -24.16 2.42 -6.81
CA LEU A 425 -24.31 3.87 -6.63
C LEU A 425 -23.09 4.65 -7.16
N GLN A 426 -21.87 4.15 -6.89
CA GLN A 426 -20.64 4.81 -7.33
C GLN A 426 -20.48 4.80 -8.85
N ASP A 427 -20.91 3.74 -9.52
CA ASP A 427 -20.85 3.63 -10.98
C ASP A 427 -21.84 4.62 -11.62
N ARG A 428 -23.07 4.72 -11.11
CA ARG A 428 -24.06 5.70 -11.61
C ARG A 428 -23.60 7.14 -11.41
N LEU A 429 -23.18 7.50 -10.19
CA LEU A 429 -22.62 8.81 -9.91
C LEU A 429 -21.28 9.05 -10.63
N GLY A 430 -20.57 7.98 -11.00
CA GLY A 430 -19.36 8.05 -11.79
C GLY A 430 -19.62 8.59 -13.19
N VAL A 431 -20.58 8.01 -13.90
CA VAL A 431 -20.94 8.44 -15.26
C VAL A 431 -21.37 9.90 -15.26
N LEU A 432 -22.27 10.30 -14.34
CA LEU A 432 -22.74 11.71 -14.23
C LEU A 432 -21.58 12.68 -14.02
N ASN A 433 -20.69 12.38 -13.09
CA ASN A 433 -19.57 13.26 -12.78
C ASN A 433 -18.55 13.33 -13.94
N ASP A 434 -18.25 12.19 -14.56
CA ASP A 434 -17.26 12.15 -15.66
C ASP A 434 -17.79 12.93 -16.89
N THR A 435 -19.09 12.98 -17.10
CA THR A 435 -19.74 13.82 -18.13
C THR A 435 -19.68 15.30 -17.75
N ALA A 436 -19.95 15.64 -16.48
CA ALA A 436 -19.91 17.04 -15.99
C ALA A 436 -18.48 17.61 -15.98
N ASP A 437 -17.47 16.83 -15.60
CA ASP A 437 -16.06 17.27 -15.50
C ASP A 437 -15.35 17.31 -16.87
N MET A 438 -15.87 16.61 -17.89
CA MET A 438 -15.22 16.46 -19.19
C MET A 438 -14.85 17.77 -19.88
N PRO A 439 -15.73 18.80 -19.95
CA PRO A 439 -15.40 20.08 -20.59
C PRO A 439 -14.19 20.75 -19.94
N GLU A 440 -14.14 20.78 -18.60
CA GLU A 440 -13.05 21.39 -17.86
C GLU A 440 -11.73 20.62 -18.05
N VAL A 441 -11.79 19.28 -18.06
CA VAL A 441 -10.61 18.45 -18.27
C VAL A 441 -10.05 18.66 -19.67
N LEU A 442 -10.88 18.69 -20.72
CA LEU A 442 -10.46 18.93 -22.10
C LEU A 442 -9.89 20.35 -22.27
N ALA A 443 -10.54 21.38 -21.71
CA ALA A 443 -10.05 22.76 -21.75
C ALA A 443 -8.69 22.91 -21.06
N ARG A 444 -8.50 22.31 -19.89
CA ARG A 444 -7.22 22.30 -19.15
C ARG A 444 -6.08 21.64 -19.97
N LEU A 445 -6.42 20.65 -20.77
CA LEU A 445 -5.50 19.94 -21.66
C LEU A 445 -5.29 20.65 -23.00
N GLY A 446 -5.87 21.83 -23.22
CA GLY A 446 -5.75 22.61 -24.45
C GLY A 446 -6.52 22.06 -25.64
N PHE A 447 -7.57 21.25 -25.41
CA PHE A 447 -8.47 20.76 -26.44
C PHE A 447 -9.63 21.72 -26.65
N ASP A 448 -10.06 21.85 -27.91
CA ASP A 448 -11.12 22.76 -28.33
C ASP A 448 -12.54 22.15 -28.16
N GLU A 449 -13.54 22.97 -28.42
CA GLU A 449 -14.98 22.60 -28.33
C GLU A 449 -15.36 21.47 -29.33
N LYS A 450 -14.58 21.28 -30.42
CA LYS A 450 -14.77 20.17 -31.35
C LYS A 450 -14.41 18.84 -30.71
N ALA A 451 -13.39 18.81 -29.84
CA ALA A 451 -13.05 17.63 -29.08
C ALA A 451 -14.18 17.24 -28.12
N LEU A 452 -14.83 18.21 -27.45
CA LEU A 452 -15.99 17.96 -26.59
C LEU A 452 -17.13 17.35 -27.38
N THR A 453 -17.42 17.88 -28.58
CA THR A 453 -18.50 17.37 -29.45
C THR A 453 -18.24 15.91 -29.88
N ALA A 454 -16.99 15.49 -30.06
CA ALA A 454 -16.66 14.09 -30.40
C ALA A 454 -16.99 13.10 -29.28
N PHE A 455 -16.97 13.53 -28.01
CA PHE A 455 -17.37 12.71 -26.87
C PHE A 455 -18.89 12.69 -26.65
N THR A 456 -19.54 13.87 -26.74
CA THR A 456 -20.99 14.04 -26.42
C THR A 456 -21.91 13.37 -27.42
N LYS A 457 -21.52 13.28 -28.69
CA LYS A 457 -22.31 12.59 -29.73
C LYS A 457 -22.48 11.08 -29.51
N THR A 458 -21.82 10.51 -28.52
CA THR A 458 -21.71 9.07 -28.33
C THR A 458 -22.51 8.54 -27.14
N GLU A 459 -23.13 9.41 -26.33
CA GLU A 459 -23.88 8.98 -25.14
C GLU A 459 -25.34 8.70 -25.44
N PRO A 460 -25.79 7.42 -25.28
CA PRO A 460 -27.15 7.00 -25.67
C PRO A 460 -28.21 7.27 -24.57
N GLN A 461 -27.83 7.69 -23.36
CA GLN A 461 -28.77 7.88 -22.24
C GLN A 461 -29.02 9.36 -21.97
N SER A 462 -30.30 9.71 -21.72
CA SER A 462 -30.66 11.04 -21.32
C SER A 462 -30.11 11.33 -19.88
N SER A 463 -29.76 12.59 -19.61
CA SER A 463 -29.34 12.99 -18.26
C SER A 463 -30.40 12.66 -17.20
N ALA A 464 -31.68 12.71 -17.55
CA ALA A 464 -32.78 12.37 -16.65
C ALA A 464 -32.79 10.89 -16.28
N ASP A 465 -32.54 9.98 -17.23
CA ASP A 465 -32.48 8.53 -16.97
C ASP A 465 -31.26 8.18 -16.09
N MET A 466 -30.12 8.84 -16.31
CA MET A 466 -28.93 8.66 -15.47
C MET A 466 -29.16 9.13 -14.04
N LEU A 467 -29.84 10.25 -13.84
CA LEU A 467 -30.20 10.79 -12.53
C LEU A 467 -31.19 9.86 -11.80
N ALA A 468 -32.21 9.38 -12.49
CA ALA A 468 -33.18 8.43 -11.93
C ALA A 468 -32.48 7.13 -11.49
N ALA A 469 -31.60 6.58 -12.33
CA ALA A 469 -30.83 5.37 -11.98
C ALA A 469 -29.86 5.59 -10.77
N ALA A 470 -29.32 6.79 -10.61
CA ALA A 470 -28.48 7.11 -9.47
C ALA A 470 -29.31 7.25 -8.18
N ALA A 471 -30.52 7.85 -8.25
CA ALA A 471 -31.45 7.95 -7.13
C ALA A 471 -31.91 6.55 -6.67
N GLU A 472 -32.30 5.68 -7.61
CA GLU A 472 -32.68 4.29 -7.31
C GLU A 472 -31.53 3.52 -6.62
N ALA A 473 -30.31 3.65 -7.14
CA ALA A 473 -29.14 3.01 -6.54
C ALA A 473 -28.84 3.53 -5.13
N HIS A 474 -29.12 4.83 -4.86
CA HIS A 474 -29.01 5.40 -3.53
C HIS A 474 -30.05 4.81 -2.56
N GLU A 475 -31.32 4.72 -2.97
CA GLU A 475 -32.38 4.10 -2.15
C GLU A 475 -32.05 2.64 -1.84
N ALA A 476 -31.65 1.87 -2.85
CA ALA A 476 -31.24 0.48 -2.69
C ALA A 476 -30.10 0.34 -1.67
N LEU A 477 -29.11 1.23 -1.68
CA LEU A 477 -28.04 1.25 -0.67
C LEU A 477 -28.60 1.54 0.74
N ILE A 478 -29.51 2.50 0.85
CA ILE A 478 -30.07 2.90 2.15
C ILE A 478 -30.93 1.79 2.75
N ASP A 479 -31.56 0.96 1.92
CA ASP A 479 -32.36 -0.18 2.38
C ASP A 479 -31.52 -1.40 2.79
N THR A 480 -30.24 -1.44 2.39
CA THR A 480 -29.36 -2.53 2.79
C THR A 480 -29.13 -2.59 4.31
N LYS A 481 -29.21 -3.81 4.86
CA LYS A 481 -28.93 -4.05 6.28
C LYS A 481 -27.45 -3.84 6.57
N ARG A 482 -27.17 -3.10 7.66
CA ARG A 482 -25.80 -2.87 8.13
C ARG A 482 -25.16 -4.20 8.52
N PHE A 483 -23.96 -4.46 8.02
CA PHE A 483 -23.20 -5.66 8.35
C PHE A 483 -22.49 -5.56 9.70
N TRP A 484 -22.30 -4.35 10.20
CA TRP A 484 -21.64 -4.05 11.47
C TRP A 484 -22.62 -3.95 12.67
N ARG A 485 -23.87 -4.43 12.49
CA ARG A 485 -24.92 -4.47 13.55
C ARG A 485 -25.53 -5.87 13.65
#